data_b1690c1ff595a1c0d736eb16ca06a23c
#
_entry.id   b1690c1ff595a1c0d736eb16ca06a23c
#
_cell.length_a   1.000
_cell.length_b   1.000
_cell.length_c   1.000
_cell.angle_alpha   90.00
_cell.angle_beta   90.00
_cell.angle_gamma   90.00
#
_symmetry.space_group_name_H-M   'P 1'
#
loop_
_entity.id
_entity.type
_entity.pdbx_description
1 polymer ?
#
loop_
_entity_poly.entity_id
_entity_poly.type
_entity_poly.pdbx_seq_one_letter_code
_entity_poly.pdbx_strand_id
1 'polypeptide(L)'
;MKIIPYFRKSNSAVYVRLRDGKEVDYKISTNLYIDSIHYDASVPGYSKESNVPQDVKDKFNRQLADILLLVGKEYHTGCTLDFLHHVVDNYFNPDKQGKEHEDFDNTKTGFFDRAEQYLREVKNGAETKCAITSIFRRLHRYEAWQKEMEGRKDF
;
A
#
# COMPACT_ATOMS: atom_id res chain seq x y z
N MET A 1 -23.22 2.00 3.35
CA MET A 1 -21.95 1.99 2.61
C MET A 1 -22.19 2.25 1.12
N LYS A 2 -21.34 3.09 0.47
CA LYS A 2 -21.36 3.37 -0.97
C LYS A 2 -19.95 3.28 -1.53
N ILE A 3 -19.75 2.49 -2.59
CA ILE A 3 -18.47 2.32 -3.26
C ILE A 3 -18.66 2.75 -4.70
N ILE A 4 -17.86 3.71 -5.15
CA ILE A 4 -17.95 4.27 -6.51
C ILE A 4 -16.54 4.45 -7.09
N PRO A 5 -16.32 4.19 -8.37
CA PRO A 5 -15.10 4.59 -9.05
C PRO A 5 -15.03 6.11 -9.17
N TYR A 6 -13.83 6.63 -9.09
CA TYR A 6 -13.54 8.06 -9.15
C TYR A 6 -12.33 8.29 -10.04
N PHE A 7 -12.51 9.01 -11.13
CA PHE A 7 -11.44 9.36 -12.05
C PHE A 7 -10.79 10.69 -11.69
N ARG A 8 -9.48 10.72 -11.61
CA ARG A 8 -8.70 11.94 -11.36
C ARG A 8 -7.94 12.37 -12.61
N LYS A 9 -8.41 13.47 -13.24
CA LYS A 9 -7.85 13.99 -14.49
C LYS A 9 -6.37 14.36 -14.40
N SER A 10 -5.90 14.84 -13.24
CA SER A 10 -4.54 15.36 -13.08
C SER A 10 -3.42 14.31 -13.25
N ASN A 11 -3.73 13.04 -13.03
CA ASN A 11 -2.77 11.94 -13.12
C ASN A 11 -3.30 10.75 -13.91
N SER A 12 -4.42 10.90 -14.62
CA SER A 12 -5.06 9.85 -15.41
C SER A 12 -5.35 8.56 -14.62
N ALA A 13 -5.44 8.65 -13.29
CA ALA A 13 -5.62 7.50 -12.42
C ALA A 13 -7.08 7.31 -12.01
N VAL A 14 -7.48 6.05 -11.88
CA VAL A 14 -8.80 5.67 -11.34
C VAL A 14 -8.62 5.29 -9.86
N TYR A 15 -9.54 5.76 -9.05
CA TYR A 15 -9.62 5.48 -7.62
C TYR A 15 -10.96 4.84 -7.30
N VAL A 16 -11.00 4.09 -6.21
CA VAL A 16 -12.24 3.70 -5.56
C VAL A 16 -12.51 4.68 -4.43
N ARG A 17 -13.69 5.30 -4.41
CA ARG A 17 -14.15 6.08 -3.29
C ARG A 17 -15.15 5.27 -2.49
N LEU A 18 -14.80 4.99 -1.23
CA LEU A 18 -15.65 4.30 -0.27
C LEU A 18 -16.18 5.30 0.74
N ARG A 19 -17.50 5.35 0.90
CA ARG A 19 -18.18 6.16 1.90
C ARG A 19 -19.04 5.29 2.78
N ASP A 20 -18.90 5.45 4.09
CA ASP A 20 -19.77 4.81 5.06
C ASP A 20 -20.15 5.79 6.15
N GLY A 21 -21.44 6.12 6.21
CA GLY A 21 -21.94 7.18 7.08
C GLY A 21 -21.35 8.56 6.76
N LYS A 22 -21.09 9.35 7.81
CA LYS A 22 -20.48 10.68 7.74
C LYS A 22 -18.97 10.66 8.06
N GLU A 23 -18.49 9.59 8.67
CA GLU A 23 -17.14 9.51 9.24
C GLU A 23 -16.12 8.90 8.28
N VAL A 24 -16.57 8.00 7.39
CA VAL A 24 -15.68 7.31 6.46
C VAL A 24 -15.83 7.85 5.05
N ASP A 25 -14.74 8.41 4.50
CA ASP A 25 -14.62 8.84 3.09
C ASP A 25 -13.19 8.50 2.61
N TYR A 26 -12.99 7.26 2.21
CA TYR A 26 -11.69 6.77 1.74
C TYR A 26 -11.57 6.88 0.22
N LYS A 27 -10.38 7.24 -0.25
CA LYS A 27 -9.99 7.25 -1.67
C LYS A 27 -8.82 6.31 -1.85
N ILE A 28 -9.08 5.16 -2.44
CA ILE A 28 -8.15 4.05 -2.59
C ILE A 28 -7.64 4.06 -4.03
N SER A 29 -6.32 4.06 -4.24
CA SER A 29 -5.75 3.90 -5.58
C SER A 29 -6.05 2.50 -6.12
N THR A 30 -6.46 2.43 -7.38
CA THR A 30 -6.68 1.14 -8.06
C THR A 30 -5.46 0.69 -8.86
N ASN A 31 -4.41 1.50 -8.94
CA ASN A 31 -3.27 1.30 -9.84
C ASN A 31 -3.67 1.13 -11.33
N LEU A 32 -4.90 1.52 -11.69
CA LEU A 32 -5.40 1.55 -13.05
C LEU A 32 -5.34 2.98 -13.60
N TYR A 33 -4.87 3.10 -14.83
CA TYR A 33 -4.72 4.39 -15.51
C TYR A 33 -5.46 4.37 -16.83
N ILE A 34 -6.11 5.48 -17.15
CA ILE A 34 -6.85 5.66 -18.39
C ILE A 34 -6.74 7.13 -18.83
N ASP A 35 -6.53 7.37 -20.11
CA ASP A 35 -6.53 8.74 -20.62
C ASP A 35 -7.94 9.34 -20.50
N SER A 36 -8.00 10.63 -20.14
CA SER A 36 -9.26 11.35 -19.93
C SER A 36 -10.16 11.38 -21.16
N ILE A 37 -9.59 11.30 -22.36
CA ILE A 37 -10.34 11.26 -23.63
C ILE A 37 -11.10 9.93 -23.83
N HIS A 38 -10.65 8.88 -23.16
CA HIS A 38 -11.22 7.53 -23.26
C HIS A 38 -12.11 7.15 -22.07
N TYR A 39 -12.13 7.97 -21.01
CA TYR A 39 -12.89 7.68 -19.79
C TYR A 39 -14.33 8.12 -19.91
N ASP A 40 -15.26 7.22 -19.60
CA ASP A 40 -16.69 7.52 -19.49
C ASP A 40 -17.13 7.51 -18.02
N ALA A 41 -17.59 8.65 -17.54
CA ALA A 41 -18.06 8.78 -16.15
C ALA A 41 -19.43 8.15 -15.91
N SER A 42 -20.23 7.93 -16.97
CA SER A 42 -21.55 7.31 -16.87
C SER A 42 -21.48 5.78 -16.76
N VAL A 43 -20.47 5.21 -17.42
CA VAL A 43 -20.13 3.77 -17.30
C VAL A 43 -18.64 3.72 -16.89
N PRO A 44 -18.34 3.69 -15.60
CA PRO A 44 -16.97 3.86 -15.12
C PRO A 44 -16.00 2.91 -15.80
N GLY A 45 -15.13 3.49 -16.64
CA GLY A 45 -14.18 2.73 -17.45
C GLY A 45 -13.98 3.38 -18.83
N TYR A 46 -13.61 2.54 -19.81
CA TYR A 46 -13.47 2.99 -21.19
C TYR A 46 -14.80 3.33 -21.84
N SER A 47 -14.86 4.48 -22.51
CA SER A 47 -15.96 4.83 -23.40
C SER A 47 -16.11 3.80 -24.52
N LYS A 48 -17.36 3.49 -24.90
CA LYS A 48 -17.67 2.61 -26.03
C LYS A 48 -17.11 3.16 -27.35
N GLU A 49 -17.08 4.49 -27.50
CA GLU A 49 -16.63 5.20 -28.69
C GLU A 49 -15.09 5.34 -28.77
N SER A 50 -14.38 4.93 -27.74
CA SER A 50 -12.92 4.97 -27.69
C SER A 50 -12.32 4.05 -28.75
N ASN A 51 -11.29 4.53 -29.47
CA ASN A 51 -10.56 3.78 -30.50
C ASN A 51 -9.57 2.73 -29.92
N VAL A 52 -9.63 2.48 -28.61
CA VAL A 52 -8.79 1.49 -27.94
C VAL A 52 -9.27 0.08 -28.29
N PRO A 53 -8.37 -0.92 -28.50
CA PRO A 53 -8.74 -2.30 -28.76
C PRO A 53 -9.70 -2.86 -27.69
N GLN A 54 -10.64 -3.70 -28.13
CA GLN A 54 -11.70 -4.20 -27.26
C GLN A 54 -11.17 -5.07 -26.10
N ASP A 55 -10.16 -5.86 -26.35
CA ASP A 55 -9.49 -6.68 -25.33
C ASP A 55 -8.88 -5.85 -24.19
N VAL A 56 -8.30 -4.68 -24.52
CA VAL A 56 -7.77 -3.73 -23.52
C VAL A 56 -8.91 -3.12 -22.70
N LYS A 57 -10.01 -2.72 -23.33
CA LYS A 57 -11.21 -2.21 -22.65
C LYS A 57 -11.77 -3.26 -21.71
N ASP A 58 -11.95 -4.48 -22.18
CA ASP A 58 -12.53 -5.57 -21.40
C ASP A 58 -11.65 -5.96 -20.22
N LYS A 59 -10.32 -6.01 -20.42
CA LYS A 59 -9.36 -6.27 -19.34
C LYS A 59 -9.45 -5.19 -18.25
N PHE A 60 -9.41 -3.93 -18.65
CA PHE A 60 -9.49 -2.80 -17.72
C PHE A 60 -10.81 -2.81 -16.93
N ASN A 61 -11.93 -2.92 -17.63
CA ASN A 61 -13.26 -2.90 -17.01
C ASN A 61 -13.45 -4.08 -16.05
N ARG A 62 -12.92 -5.26 -16.40
CA ARG A 62 -12.91 -6.44 -15.52
C ARG A 62 -12.09 -6.17 -14.26
N GLN A 63 -10.85 -5.70 -14.41
CA GLN A 63 -10.00 -5.38 -13.26
C GLN A 63 -10.63 -4.33 -12.34
N LEU A 64 -11.24 -3.29 -12.89
CA LEU A 64 -11.94 -2.28 -12.10
C LEU A 64 -13.14 -2.87 -11.34
N ALA A 65 -13.93 -3.71 -12.00
CA ALA A 65 -15.06 -4.39 -11.36
C ALA A 65 -14.60 -5.33 -10.23
N ASP A 66 -13.53 -6.10 -10.47
CA ASP A 66 -12.95 -6.99 -9.46
C ASP A 66 -12.45 -6.23 -8.24
N ILE A 67 -11.76 -5.09 -8.45
CA ILE A 67 -11.28 -4.24 -7.34
C ILE A 67 -12.45 -3.65 -6.54
N LEU A 68 -13.51 -3.16 -7.22
CA LEU A 68 -14.70 -2.63 -6.54
C LEU A 68 -15.36 -3.72 -5.68
N LEU A 69 -15.48 -4.94 -6.21
CA LEU A 69 -16.04 -6.08 -5.49
C LEU A 69 -15.14 -6.47 -4.30
N LEU A 70 -13.83 -6.54 -4.51
CA LEU A 70 -12.84 -6.90 -3.50
C LEU A 70 -12.84 -5.90 -2.33
N VAL A 71 -12.77 -4.59 -2.62
CA VAL A 71 -12.86 -3.54 -1.60
C VAL A 71 -14.18 -3.62 -0.83
N GLY A 72 -15.29 -3.92 -1.53
CA GLY A 72 -16.59 -4.08 -0.89
C GLY A 72 -16.69 -5.29 0.02
N LYS A 73 -16.01 -6.39 -0.34
CA LYS A 73 -15.97 -7.63 0.44
C LYS A 73 -15.09 -7.50 1.68
N GLU A 74 -13.94 -6.87 1.53
CA GLU A 74 -12.94 -6.77 2.60
C GLU A 74 -13.20 -5.60 3.57
N TYR A 75 -14.05 -4.64 3.18
CA TYR A 75 -14.40 -3.53 4.04
C TYR A 75 -15.23 -3.99 5.24
N HIS A 76 -14.81 -3.61 6.42
CA HIS A 76 -15.54 -3.75 7.68
C HIS A 76 -15.38 -2.50 8.56
N THR A 77 -16.27 -2.32 9.53
CA THR A 77 -16.20 -1.19 10.45
C THR A 77 -14.89 -1.22 11.25
N GLY A 78 -14.15 -0.12 11.20
CA GLY A 78 -12.84 0.00 11.86
C GLY A 78 -11.65 -0.36 10.96
N CYS A 79 -11.88 -0.78 9.71
CA CYS A 79 -10.76 -0.97 8.79
C CYS A 79 -10.11 0.37 8.43
N THR A 80 -8.77 0.34 8.25
CA THR A 80 -7.99 1.53 7.90
C THR A 80 -7.87 1.70 6.40
N LEU A 81 -7.54 2.92 5.97
CA LEU A 81 -7.24 3.19 4.56
C LEU A 81 -6.03 2.36 4.07
N ASP A 82 -5.00 2.21 4.90
CA ASP A 82 -3.80 1.44 4.58
C ASP A 82 -4.13 -0.05 4.36
N PHE A 83 -5.00 -0.63 5.17
CA PHE A 83 -5.50 -1.99 4.95
C PHE A 83 -6.14 -2.14 3.57
N LEU A 84 -6.99 -1.19 3.16
CA LEU A 84 -7.63 -1.24 1.84
C LEU A 84 -6.64 -1.01 0.69
N HIS A 85 -5.59 -0.23 0.88
CA HIS A 85 -4.49 -0.14 -0.08
C HIS A 85 -3.77 -1.47 -0.23
N HIS A 86 -3.46 -2.17 0.86
CA HIS A 86 -2.87 -3.51 0.81
C HIS A 86 -3.77 -4.52 0.10
N VAL A 87 -5.08 -4.45 0.31
CA VAL A 87 -6.04 -5.31 -0.40
C VAL A 87 -5.96 -5.13 -1.92
N VAL A 88 -5.87 -3.88 -2.40
CA VAL A 88 -5.71 -3.59 -3.83
C VAL A 88 -4.34 -4.00 -4.35
N ASP A 89 -3.27 -3.74 -3.60
CA ASP A 89 -1.92 -4.12 -3.99
C ASP A 89 -1.77 -5.64 -4.11
N ASN A 90 -2.38 -6.39 -3.23
CA ASN A 90 -2.41 -7.86 -3.27
C ASN A 90 -3.18 -8.41 -4.48
N TYR A 91 -4.18 -7.71 -4.98
CA TYR A 91 -4.87 -8.09 -6.22
C TYR A 91 -3.93 -8.13 -7.42
N PHE A 92 -2.99 -7.16 -7.51
CA PHE A 92 -2.02 -7.10 -8.60
C PHE A 92 -0.77 -7.94 -8.36
N ASN A 93 -0.45 -8.25 -7.10
CA ASN A 93 0.77 -8.93 -6.68
C ASN A 93 0.47 -10.08 -5.70
N PRO A 94 -0.29 -11.11 -6.12
CA PRO A 94 -0.68 -12.21 -5.24
C PRO A 94 0.52 -12.98 -4.66
N ASP A 95 1.64 -13.00 -5.38
CA ASP A 95 2.87 -13.72 -4.96
C ASP A 95 3.60 -13.01 -3.80
N LYS A 96 3.26 -11.76 -3.50
CA LYS A 96 3.80 -11.08 -2.31
C LYS A 96 3.18 -11.60 -1.01
N GLN A 97 1.98 -12.17 -1.05
CA GLN A 97 1.34 -12.77 0.12
C GLN A 97 2.13 -13.95 0.72
N GLY A 98 2.92 -14.68 -0.09
CA GLY A 98 3.77 -15.77 0.39
C GLY A 98 5.08 -15.33 1.03
N LYS A 99 5.49 -14.07 0.83
CA LYS A 99 6.78 -13.58 1.34
C LYS A 99 6.66 -12.66 2.56
N GLU A 100 5.48 -12.06 2.80
CA GLU A 100 5.25 -11.22 3.99
C GLU A 100 4.70 -12.01 5.19
N HIS A 101 4.29 -13.28 4.98
CA HIS A 101 3.87 -14.23 6.01
C HIS A 101 4.74 -15.49 6.10
N GLU A 102 5.91 -15.52 5.50
CA GLU A 102 6.95 -16.42 6.00
C GLU A 102 7.27 -15.93 7.40
N ASP A 103 6.77 -16.68 8.36
CA ASP A 103 6.90 -16.53 9.79
C ASP A 103 8.02 -15.55 10.14
N PHE A 104 7.63 -14.32 10.48
CA PHE A 104 8.49 -13.48 11.27
C PHE A 104 8.69 -14.25 12.58
N ASP A 105 9.63 -15.18 12.55
CA ASP A 105 10.14 -15.78 13.75
C ASP A 105 10.76 -14.63 14.58
N ASN A 106 9.87 -13.99 15.34
CA ASN A 106 10.16 -12.85 16.19
C ASN A 106 11.20 -13.22 17.28
N THR A 107 11.62 -14.48 17.30
CA THR A 107 12.39 -15.01 18.42
C THR A 107 13.91 -14.94 18.23
N LYS A 108 14.44 -14.63 17.03
CA LYS A 108 15.88 -14.78 16.77
C LYS A 108 16.62 -13.61 16.14
N THR A 109 15.94 -12.63 15.53
CA THR A 109 16.64 -11.46 14.97
C THR A 109 16.12 -10.18 15.60
N GLY A 110 16.97 -9.47 16.32
CA GLY A 110 16.66 -8.18 16.91
C GLY A 110 16.36 -7.12 15.86
N PHE A 111 15.72 -6.03 16.29
CA PHE A 111 15.42 -4.89 15.42
C PHE A 111 16.64 -4.40 14.62
N PHE A 112 17.81 -4.38 15.25
CA PHE A 112 19.05 -3.90 14.62
C PHE A 112 19.59 -4.85 13.55
N ASP A 113 19.47 -6.16 13.73
CA ASP A 113 19.91 -7.15 12.73
C ASP A 113 19.08 -7.01 11.44
N ARG A 114 17.78 -6.79 11.58
CA ARG A 114 16.88 -6.54 10.44
C ARG A 114 17.17 -5.22 9.76
N ALA A 115 17.46 -4.19 10.53
CA ALA A 115 17.80 -2.88 10.02
C ALA A 115 19.11 -2.90 9.22
N GLU A 116 20.12 -3.67 9.67
CA GLU A 116 21.36 -3.89 8.94
C GLU A 116 21.12 -4.69 7.64
N GLN A 117 20.29 -5.73 7.71
CA GLN A 117 19.90 -6.50 6.51
C GLN A 117 19.22 -5.59 5.50
N TYR A 118 18.26 -4.78 5.92
CA TYR A 118 17.59 -3.79 5.06
C TYR A 118 18.59 -2.85 4.38
N LEU A 119 19.59 -2.32 5.12
CA LEU A 119 20.63 -1.45 4.55
C LEU A 119 21.51 -2.14 3.51
N ARG A 120 21.70 -3.46 3.60
CA ARG A 120 22.45 -4.25 2.61
C ARG A 120 21.63 -4.48 1.34
N GLU A 121 20.35 -4.77 1.47
CA GLU A 121 19.46 -5.18 0.38
C GLU A 121 18.91 -4.01 -0.42
N VAL A 122 18.68 -2.86 0.22
CA VAL A 122 18.07 -1.70 -0.44
C VAL A 122 19.05 -1.00 -1.37
N LYS A 123 18.65 -0.86 -2.63
CA LYS A 123 19.39 -0.12 -3.69
C LYS A 123 19.21 1.40 -3.61
N ASN A 124 19.18 1.96 -2.40
CA ASN A 124 19.07 3.40 -2.21
C ASN A 124 20.37 4.13 -2.51
N GLY A 125 20.28 5.42 -2.88
CA GLY A 125 21.45 6.26 -3.08
C GLY A 125 22.32 6.38 -1.81
N ALA A 126 23.60 6.70 -1.99
CA ALA A 126 24.57 6.78 -0.90
C ALA A 126 24.14 7.72 0.24
N GLU A 127 23.49 8.85 -0.09
CA GLU A 127 23.00 9.83 0.88
C GLU A 127 21.91 9.25 1.79
N THR A 128 20.96 8.50 1.22
CA THR A 128 19.89 7.84 2.00
C THR A 128 20.46 6.78 2.93
N LYS A 129 21.42 5.99 2.47
CA LYS A 129 22.11 5.00 3.32
C LYS A 129 22.86 5.66 4.47
N CYS A 130 23.53 6.77 4.22
CA CYS A 130 24.26 7.53 5.22
C CYS A 130 23.32 8.08 6.31
N ALA A 131 22.18 8.65 5.92
CA ALA A 131 21.17 9.16 6.84
C ALA A 131 20.60 8.04 7.73
N ILE A 132 20.21 6.91 7.15
CA ILE A 132 19.69 5.75 7.87
C ILE A 132 20.75 5.18 8.83
N THR A 133 21.98 5.03 8.38
CA THR A 133 23.10 4.56 9.26
C THR A 133 23.33 5.49 10.43
N SER A 134 23.19 6.81 10.23
CA SER A 134 23.31 7.80 11.31
C SER A 134 22.20 7.64 12.36
N ILE A 135 20.97 7.37 11.93
CA ILE A 135 19.84 7.12 12.83
C ILE A 135 20.09 5.85 13.64
N PHE A 136 20.53 4.76 13.00
CA PHE A 136 20.81 3.51 13.71
C PHE A 136 21.93 3.64 14.75
N ARG A 137 23.00 4.40 14.46
CA ARG A 137 24.04 4.68 15.47
C ARG A 137 23.49 5.37 16.72
N ARG A 138 22.52 6.28 16.55
CA ARG A 138 21.86 6.96 17.68
C ARG A 138 20.99 6.00 18.47
N LEU A 139 20.23 5.14 17.80
CA LEU A 139 19.39 4.14 18.45
C LEU A 139 20.21 3.11 19.24
N HIS A 140 21.32 2.62 18.70
CA HIS A 140 22.25 1.73 19.43
C HIS A 140 22.82 2.39 20.70
N ARG A 141 23.18 3.68 20.62
CA ARG A 141 23.65 4.42 21.82
C ARG A 141 22.53 4.55 22.85
N TYR A 142 21.32 4.79 22.43
CA TYR A 142 20.17 4.88 23.32
C TYR A 142 19.86 3.54 23.99
N GLU A 143 19.89 2.44 23.25
CA GLU A 143 19.71 1.09 23.80
C GLU A 143 20.79 0.73 24.82
N ALA A 144 22.05 1.03 24.51
CA ALA A 144 23.17 0.80 25.43
C ALA A 144 23.01 1.61 26.72
N TRP A 145 22.61 2.88 26.61
CA TRP A 145 22.32 3.74 27.76
C TRP A 145 21.14 3.21 28.58
N GLN A 146 20.07 2.76 27.93
CA GLN A 146 18.90 2.21 28.62
C GLN A 146 19.28 0.96 29.43
N LYS A 147 20.03 0.02 28.84
CA LYS A 147 20.53 -1.19 29.53
C LYS A 147 21.40 -0.85 30.73
N GLU A 148 22.26 0.18 30.61
CA GLU A 148 23.08 0.66 31.72
C GLU A 148 22.22 1.24 32.85
N MET A 149 21.15 1.98 32.51
CA MET A 149 20.24 2.57 33.51
C MET A 149 19.34 1.52 34.19
N GLU A 150 18.93 0.47 33.45
CA GLU A 150 18.17 -0.65 34.02
C GLU A 150 19.05 -1.46 35.00
N GLY A 151 20.32 -1.73 34.66
CA GLY A 151 21.26 -2.41 35.56
C GLY A 151 21.62 -1.62 36.81
N ARG A 152 21.38 -0.30 36.86
CA ARG A 152 21.59 0.54 38.06
C ARG A 152 20.39 0.55 39.01
N LYS A 153 19.24 0.03 38.63
CA LYS A 153 18.03 -0.02 39.49
C LYS A 153 18.02 -1.20 40.43
N ASP A 154 18.97 -2.13 40.33
CA ASP A 154 19.11 -3.31 41.16
C ASP A 154 20.09 -3.13 42.35
N PHE A 155 20.37 -1.87 42.75
CA PHE A 155 21.14 -1.53 43.95
C PHE A 155 20.31 -0.68 44.92
#